data_49c7b4a92ebdad30e4a39caeaa80fab0
#
_entry.id   49c7b4a92ebdad30e4a39caeaa80fab0
#
_cell.length_a   1.000
_cell.length_b   1.000
_cell.length_c   1.000
_cell.angle_alpha   90.00
_cell.angle_beta   90.00
_cell.angle_gamma   90.00
#
_symmetry.space_group_name_H-M   'P 1'
#
loop_
_entity.id
_entity.type
_entity.pdbx_description
1 polymer ?
#
loop_
_entity_poly.entity_id
_entity_poly.type
_entity_poly.pdbx_seq_one_letter_code
_entity_poly.pdbx_strand_id
1 'polypeptide(L)'
;MNRTFALFISLFLSMTLYSQIHEVGIFLGGSNYIGDVGPTTYITPSEPAFGILYKWNKSPRHAYRFSYTQSKITSNDLDSKEPSRSQRGYRFENSIKEVSLGLEFNFFDFDLHQLERKITPYVYSGISYFRYDELYVVSGETRTEERANSFAIPMIVGIKSNITPSLILALEVGTRYSITDNLDGSNPKSERLKPLQFGNINNNDWYVFSGLTLTYTFGKKPCYCAE
;
A
#
# COMPACT_ATOMS: atom_id res chain seq x y z
N MET A 1 -9.52 -12.30 42.32
CA MET A 1 -9.01 -11.51 41.18
C MET A 1 -7.51 -11.67 41.18
N ASN A 2 -6.95 -12.40 40.21
CA ASN A 2 -5.55 -12.85 40.25
C ASN A 2 -4.58 -11.66 40.17
N ARG A 3 -3.57 -11.64 41.05
CA ARG A 3 -2.53 -10.59 41.10
C ARG A 3 -1.84 -10.38 39.77
N THR A 4 -1.70 -11.41 38.91
CA THR A 4 -1.20 -11.37 37.56
C THR A 4 -2.11 -10.57 36.61
N PHE A 5 -3.44 -10.66 36.77
CA PHE A 5 -4.40 -9.90 35.96
C PHE A 5 -4.37 -8.40 36.31
N ALA A 6 -4.19 -8.07 37.58
CA ALA A 6 -4.03 -6.68 38.02
C ALA A 6 -2.73 -6.06 37.56
N LEU A 7 -1.62 -6.84 37.49
CA LEU A 7 -0.34 -6.41 36.91
C LEU A 7 -0.44 -6.14 35.39
N PHE A 8 -1.17 -6.99 34.65
CA PHE A 8 -1.42 -6.76 33.22
C PHE A 8 -2.25 -5.50 32.98
N ILE A 9 -3.29 -5.26 33.77
CA ILE A 9 -4.12 -4.04 33.70
C ILE A 9 -3.28 -2.81 34.07
N SER A 10 -2.44 -2.87 35.09
CA SER A 10 -1.54 -1.78 35.50
C SER A 10 -0.51 -1.47 34.41
N LEU A 11 0.04 -2.48 33.75
CA LEU A 11 0.97 -2.32 32.65
C LEU A 11 0.28 -1.68 31.40
N PHE A 12 -0.97 -2.04 31.11
CA PHE A 12 -1.76 -1.40 30.06
C PHE A 12 -2.16 0.04 30.42
N LEU A 13 -2.48 0.34 31.67
CA LEU A 13 -2.78 1.71 32.11
C LEU A 13 -1.58 2.63 32.11
N SER A 14 -0.37 2.12 32.35
CA SER A 14 0.85 2.93 32.31
C SER A 14 1.27 3.34 30.90
N MET A 15 0.76 2.68 29.83
CA MET A 15 0.99 3.08 28.45
C MET A 15 0.16 4.29 27.98
N THR A 16 -0.80 4.76 28.81
CA THR A 16 -1.70 5.88 28.42
C THR A 16 -1.16 7.27 28.73
N LEU A 17 0.06 7.40 29.26
CA LEU A 17 0.63 8.69 29.70
C LEU A 17 1.41 9.44 28.60
N TYR A 18 1.59 8.86 27.41
CA TYR A 18 2.17 9.58 26.29
C TYR A 18 1.06 10.13 25.41
N SER A 19 0.86 11.44 25.52
CA SER A 19 -0.07 12.20 24.71
C SER A 19 0.41 12.20 23.25
N GLN A 20 -0.18 11.33 22.43
CA GLN A 20 0.24 11.14 21.04
C GLN A 20 -0.92 11.49 20.12
N ILE A 21 -0.62 12.12 18.98
CA ILE A 21 -1.65 12.45 18.01
C ILE A 21 -1.88 11.25 17.10
N HIS A 22 -3.11 10.85 17.04
CA HIS A 22 -3.60 9.80 16.17
C HIS A 22 -4.27 10.42 14.93
N GLU A 23 -4.13 9.76 13.82
CA GLU A 23 -4.87 10.08 12.60
C GLU A 23 -5.63 8.84 12.14
N VAL A 24 -6.87 9.05 11.72
CA VAL A 24 -7.66 8.06 11.00
C VAL A 24 -8.10 8.69 9.68
N GLY A 25 -8.10 7.94 8.61
CA GLY A 25 -8.47 8.50 7.31
C GLY A 25 -8.75 7.45 6.26
N ILE A 26 -9.01 7.97 5.08
CA ILE A 26 -9.31 7.20 3.87
C ILE A 26 -8.28 7.49 2.80
N PHE A 27 -8.06 6.51 1.94
CA PHE A 27 -7.32 6.62 0.69
C PHE A 27 -8.29 6.43 -0.47
N LEU A 28 -8.24 7.32 -1.45
CA LEU A 28 -8.99 7.25 -2.69
C LEU A 28 -8.03 7.45 -3.87
N GLY A 29 -7.98 6.52 -4.77
CA GLY A 29 -7.03 6.59 -5.88
C GLY A 29 -7.25 5.54 -6.93
N GLY A 30 -6.18 5.21 -7.62
CA GLY A 30 -6.16 4.16 -8.61
C GLY A 30 -4.96 3.25 -8.46
N SER A 31 -5.03 2.11 -9.11
CA SER A 31 -3.99 1.10 -9.17
C SER A 31 -3.55 0.84 -10.59
N ASN A 32 -2.29 0.45 -10.76
CA ASN A 32 -1.78 -0.14 -11.99
C ASN A 32 -0.78 -1.25 -11.68
N TYR A 33 -0.55 -2.08 -12.67
CA TYR A 33 0.35 -3.23 -12.63
C TYR A 33 1.59 -2.97 -13.47
N ILE A 34 2.73 -3.57 -13.08
CA ILE A 34 3.98 -3.57 -13.83
C ILE A 34 4.61 -4.96 -13.70
N GLY A 35 4.72 -5.67 -14.81
CA GLY A 35 5.31 -7.01 -14.87
C GLY A 35 5.35 -7.54 -16.31
N ASP A 36 5.01 -8.83 -16.48
CA ASP A 36 5.17 -9.52 -17.76
C ASP A 36 4.05 -9.26 -18.76
N VAL A 37 2.84 -8.87 -18.32
CA VAL A 37 1.71 -8.56 -19.17
C VAL A 37 1.49 -7.05 -19.23
N GLY A 38 1.30 -6.51 -20.44
CA GLY A 38 0.95 -5.12 -20.70
C GLY A 38 2.11 -4.13 -20.72
N PRO A 39 1.82 -2.83 -20.60
CA PRO A 39 2.84 -1.78 -20.63
C PRO A 39 3.62 -1.70 -19.30
N THR A 40 4.88 -1.29 -19.36
CA THR A 40 5.76 -1.07 -18.20
C THR A 40 5.69 0.37 -17.68
N THR A 41 4.54 1.02 -17.73
CA THR A 41 4.37 2.41 -17.29
C THR A 41 4.17 2.47 -15.76
N TYR A 42 4.99 3.29 -15.08
CA TYR A 42 5.00 3.31 -13.61
C TYR A 42 3.75 3.92 -12.97
N ILE A 43 3.17 4.96 -13.57
CA ILE A 43 2.00 5.66 -13.03
C ILE A 43 0.98 5.79 -14.15
N THR A 44 0.05 4.84 -14.20
CA THR A 44 -1.06 4.81 -15.18
C THR A 44 -2.24 4.11 -14.52
N PRO A 45 -2.92 4.80 -13.57
CA PRO A 45 -4.05 4.18 -12.85
C PRO A 45 -5.11 3.67 -13.83
N SER A 46 -5.38 2.38 -13.81
CA SER A 46 -6.36 1.71 -14.67
C SER A 46 -7.61 1.29 -13.90
N GLU A 47 -7.47 1.05 -12.60
CA GLU A 47 -8.57 0.57 -11.75
C GLU A 47 -8.69 1.41 -10.48
N PRO A 48 -9.89 1.56 -9.89
CA PRO A 48 -10.07 2.29 -8.65
C PRO A 48 -9.47 1.56 -7.44
N ALA A 49 -8.88 2.32 -6.53
CA ALA A 49 -8.32 1.84 -5.27
C ALA A 49 -8.91 2.59 -4.09
N PHE A 50 -9.35 1.85 -3.07
CA PHE A 50 -9.95 2.38 -1.85
C PHE A 50 -9.22 1.81 -0.64
N GLY A 51 -8.99 2.65 0.36
CA GLY A 51 -8.33 2.21 1.58
C GLY A 51 -8.75 3.01 2.80
N ILE A 52 -8.44 2.44 3.94
CA ILE A 52 -8.50 3.10 5.25
C ILE A 52 -7.11 3.07 5.85
N LEU A 53 -6.78 4.11 6.61
CA LEU A 53 -5.48 4.20 7.25
C LEU A 53 -5.60 4.78 8.66
N TYR A 54 -4.66 4.34 9.48
CA TYR A 54 -4.45 4.85 10.81
C TYR A 54 -2.98 5.22 10.96
N LYS A 55 -2.72 6.39 11.55
CA LYS A 55 -1.35 6.82 11.85
C LYS A 55 -1.22 7.16 13.33
N TRP A 56 -0.08 6.80 13.87
CA TRP A 56 0.35 7.17 15.19
C TRP A 56 1.59 8.06 15.06
N ASN A 57 1.40 9.36 15.25
CA ASN A 57 2.45 10.36 15.13
C ASN A 57 3.32 10.36 16.39
N LYS A 58 4.49 9.73 16.32
CA LYS A 58 5.44 9.64 17.41
C LYS A 58 6.18 10.96 17.63
N SER A 59 6.41 11.71 16.56
CA SER A 59 7.08 13.01 16.55
C SER A 59 6.63 13.82 15.33
N PRO A 60 6.99 15.10 15.20
CA PRO A 60 6.70 15.88 13.99
C PRO A 60 7.26 15.26 12.70
N ARG A 61 8.29 14.40 12.81
CA ARG A 61 8.95 13.76 11.67
C ARG A 61 8.63 12.30 11.46
N HIS A 62 8.11 11.59 12.47
CA HIS A 62 7.92 10.13 12.41
C HIS A 62 6.51 9.74 12.79
N ALA A 63 5.89 8.92 11.96
CA ALA A 63 4.60 8.29 12.25
C ALA A 63 4.62 6.80 11.89
N TYR A 64 4.06 5.97 12.77
CA TYR A 64 3.71 4.59 12.40
C TYR A 64 2.39 4.61 11.65
N ARG A 65 2.36 3.96 10.49
CA ARG A 65 1.16 3.89 9.64
C ARG A 65 0.74 2.44 9.49
N PHE A 66 -0.54 2.19 9.75
CA PHE A 66 -1.26 0.98 9.40
C PHE A 66 -2.27 1.33 8.32
N SER A 67 -2.42 0.50 7.29
CA SER A 67 -3.44 0.71 6.26
C SER A 67 -4.00 -0.60 5.74
N TYR A 68 -5.27 -0.56 5.34
CA TYR A 68 -5.92 -1.58 4.54
C TYR A 68 -6.34 -0.96 3.22
N THR A 69 -5.98 -1.59 2.11
CA THR A 69 -6.31 -1.11 0.76
C THR A 69 -6.88 -2.26 -0.06
N GLN A 70 -7.96 -1.97 -0.77
CA GLN A 70 -8.57 -2.88 -1.72
C GLN A 70 -8.62 -2.24 -3.10
N SER A 71 -8.23 -3.02 -4.12
CA SER A 71 -8.25 -2.62 -5.52
C SER A 71 -8.31 -3.84 -6.43
N LYS A 72 -8.51 -3.59 -7.71
CA LYS A 72 -8.14 -4.51 -8.78
C LYS A 72 -6.87 -4.02 -9.47
N ILE A 73 -6.15 -4.89 -10.10
CA ILE A 73 -5.07 -4.58 -11.03
C ILE A 73 -5.41 -5.23 -12.36
N THR A 74 -5.24 -4.49 -13.43
CA THR A 74 -5.51 -4.95 -14.81
C THR A 74 -4.34 -4.58 -15.70
N SER A 75 -4.06 -5.40 -16.69
CA SER A 75 -3.14 -5.05 -17.75
C SER A 75 -3.48 -5.79 -19.04
N ASN A 76 -3.11 -5.20 -20.19
CA ASN A 76 -3.37 -5.72 -21.50
C ASN A 76 -2.14 -5.55 -22.40
N ASP A 77 -1.69 -6.62 -23.01
CA ASP A 77 -0.56 -6.63 -23.93
C ASP A 77 -0.75 -5.75 -25.16
N LEU A 78 -2.00 -5.55 -25.60
CA LEU A 78 -2.30 -4.69 -26.74
C LEU A 78 -1.96 -3.21 -26.47
N ASP A 79 -1.86 -2.80 -25.22
CA ASP A 79 -1.48 -1.45 -24.81
C ASP A 79 0.05 -1.29 -24.69
N SER A 80 0.80 -2.39 -24.89
CA SER A 80 2.26 -2.39 -24.82
C SER A 80 2.88 -1.87 -26.11
N LYS A 81 3.97 -1.13 -25.98
CA LYS A 81 4.81 -0.69 -27.12
C LYS A 81 5.77 -1.78 -27.57
N GLU A 82 5.89 -2.88 -26.84
CA GLU A 82 6.74 -4.00 -27.20
C GLU A 82 6.04 -4.93 -28.19
N PRO A 83 6.60 -5.15 -29.39
CA PRO A 83 5.95 -5.96 -30.43
C PRO A 83 5.66 -7.40 -29.98
N SER A 84 6.52 -7.99 -29.17
CA SER A 84 6.35 -9.34 -28.64
C SER A 84 5.11 -9.48 -27.76
N ARG A 85 4.85 -8.48 -26.91
CA ARG A 85 3.66 -8.43 -26.05
C ARG A 85 2.41 -8.17 -26.88
N SER A 86 2.42 -7.17 -27.76
CA SER A 86 1.29 -6.86 -28.64
C SER A 86 0.87 -8.05 -29.52
N GLN A 87 1.84 -8.86 -30.00
CA GLN A 87 1.53 -10.07 -30.78
C GLN A 87 0.95 -11.19 -29.92
N ARG A 88 1.39 -11.30 -28.66
CA ARG A 88 0.89 -12.27 -27.71
C ARG A 88 -0.56 -11.97 -27.29
N GLY A 89 -0.88 -10.72 -27.01
CA GLY A 89 -2.23 -10.23 -26.79
C GLY A 89 -2.87 -10.71 -25.50
N TYR A 90 -2.10 -11.01 -24.46
CA TYR A 90 -2.65 -11.45 -23.18
C TYR A 90 -3.23 -10.27 -22.38
N ARG A 91 -4.23 -10.56 -21.57
CA ARG A 91 -4.84 -9.61 -20.64
C ARG A 91 -5.21 -10.33 -19.35
N PHE A 92 -5.18 -9.61 -18.24
CA PHE A 92 -5.64 -10.15 -16.97
C PHE A 92 -6.32 -9.08 -16.12
N GLU A 93 -7.08 -9.56 -15.16
CA GLU A 93 -7.63 -8.79 -14.04
C GLU A 93 -7.38 -9.60 -12.77
N ASN A 94 -6.89 -8.96 -11.71
CA ASN A 94 -6.65 -9.60 -10.42
C ASN A 94 -7.12 -8.69 -9.28
N SER A 95 -7.66 -9.29 -8.21
CA SER A 95 -8.14 -8.57 -7.04
C SER A 95 -7.07 -8.55 -5.96
N ILE A 96 -6.71 -7.36 -5.49
CA ILE A 96 -5.71 -7.16 -4.42
C ILE A 96 -6.42 -6.64 -3.16
N LYS A 97 -6.18 -7.32 -2.04
CA LYS A 97 -6.55 -6.87 -0.69
C LYS A 97 -5.28 -6.85 0.16
N GLU A 98 -4.82 -5.65 0.48
CA GLU A 98 -3.54 -5.41 1.16
C GLU A 98 -3.75 -4.87 2.57
N VAL A 99 -3.00 -5.41 3.52
CA VAL A 99 -2.76 -4.82 4.85
C VAL A 99 -1.29 -4.42 4.90
N SER A 100 -1.01 -3.19 5.29
CA SER A 100 0.35 -2.65 5.36
C SER A 100 0.64 -2.03 6.72
N LEU A 101 1.85 -2.25 7.22
CA LEU A 101 2.38 -1.65 8.44
C LEU A 101 3.80 -1.13 8.19
N GLY A 102 4.07 0.12 8.58
CA GLY A 102 5.39 0.70 8.36
C GLY A 102 5.57 2.06 9.01
N LEU A 103 6.66 2.71 8.64
CA LEU A 103 7.08 4.01 9.12
C LEU A 103 6.94 5.07 8.03
N GLU A 104 6.27 6.16 8.37
CA GLU A 104 6.21 7.38 7.57
C GLU A 104 7.21 8.40 8.14
N PHE A 105 8.05 8.96 7.29
CA PHE A 105 9.02 9.98 7.63
C PHE A 105 8.73 11.29 6.88
N ASN A 106 8.58 12.38 7.63
CA ASN A 106 8.36 13.72 7.12
C ASN A 106 9.70 14.44 6.94
N PHE A 107 9.95 15.03 5.79
CA PHE A 107 11.17 15.80 5.53
C PHE A 107 11.23 17.12 6.29
N PHE A 108 10.07 17.73 6.53
CA PHE A 108 9.95 18.94 7.35
C PHE A 108 9.13 18.63 8.59
N ASP A 109 9.32 19.41 9.65
CA ASP A 109 8.57 19.27 10.89
C ASP A 109 7.08 19.54 10.63
N PHE A 110 6.28 18.52 10.78
CA PHE A 110 4.86 18.55 10.60
C PHE A 110 4.16 18.46 11.97
N ASP A 111 4.26 19.57 12.72
CA ASP A 111 3.64 19.66 14.02
C ASP A 111 2.13 19.97 13.87
N LEU A 112 1.31 19.03 14.31
CA LEU A 112 -0.15 19.10 14.23
C LEU A 112 -0.77 20.04 15.28
N HIS A 113 0.02 20.62 16.17
CA HIS A 113 -0.43 21.58 17.19
C HIS A 113 -0.44 23.01 16.69
N GLN A 114 0.30 23.30 15.64
CA GLN A 114 0.39 24.63 15.08
C GLN A 114 -0.80 24.87 14.15
N LEU A 115 -1.45 26.03 14.34
CA LEU A 115 -2.61 26.42 13.53
C LEU A 115 -2.23 26.88 12.11
N GLU A 116 -0.94 27.10 11.87
CA GLU A 116 -0.43 27.50 10.58
C GLU A 116 -0.49 26.36 9.56
N ARG A 117 -0.77 26.72 8.31
CA ARG A 117 -0.74 25.76 7.21
C ARG A 117 0.70 25.31 6.97
N LYS A 118 0.94 24.02 7.06
CA LYS A 118 2.23 23.41 6.79
C LYS A 118 2.14 22.44 5.63
N ILE A 119 3.21 22.35 4.87
CA ILE A 119 3.35 21.41 3.77
C ILE A 119 4.64 20.65 4.01
N THR A 120 4.61 19.32 3.88
CA THR A 120 5.80 18.48 3.96
C THR A 120 5.76 17.36 2.94
N PRO A 121 6.84 17.12 2.19
CA PRO A 121 7.06 15.85 1.53
C PRO A 121 7.26 14.76 2.59
N TYR A 122 6.90 13.54 2.25
CA TYR A 122 7.13 12.38 3.11
C TYR A 122 7.42 11.13 2.30
N VAL A 123 8.06 10.18 2.95
CA VAL A 123 8.25 8.81 2.45
C VAL A 123 7.67 7.83 3.45
N TYR A 124 7.19 6.70 2.95
CA TYR A 124 6.72 5.61 3.77
C TYR A 124 7.28 4.30 3.23
N SER A 125 7.71 3.43 4.13
CA SER A 125 8.07 2.05 3.82
C SER A 125 7.77 1.13 5.00
N GLY A 126 7.68 -0.16 4.71
CA GLY A 126 7.38 -1.17 5.72
C GLY A 126 7.18 -2.55 5.13
N ILE A 127 6.20 -3.25 5.62
CA ILE A 127 5.79 -4.57 5.17
C ILE A 127 4.30 -4.54 4.81
N SER A 128 3.95 -5.14 3.69
CA SER A 128 2.57 -5.40 3.26
C SER A 128 2.34 -6.90 3.16
N TYR A 129 1.18 -7.33 3.63
CA TYR A 129 0.65 -8.67 3.40
C TYR A 129 -0.61 -8.53 2.55
N PHE A 130 -0.66 -9.22 1.43
CA PHE A 130 -1.78 -9.08 0.51
C PHE A 130 -2.29 -10.44 0.02
N ARG A 131 -3.58 -10.44 -0.32
CA ARG A 131 -4.31 -11.54 -0.93
C ARG A 131 -4.57 -11.23 -2.38
N TYR A 132 -4.40 -12.23 -3.24
CA TYR A 132 -4.63 -12.16 -4.68
C TYR A 132 -5.15 -13.48 -5.21
N ASP A 133 -5.62 -13.50 -6.46
CA ASP A 133 -6.01 -14.73 -7.15
C ASP A 133 -4.81 -15.25 -7.97
N GLU A 134 -4.40 -16.51 -7.76
CA GLU A 134 -3.40 -17.16 -8.61
C GLU A 134 -4.00 -17.41 -9.97
N LEU A 135 -3.35 -16.85 -10.99
CA LEU A 135 -3.83 -16.88 -12.36
C LEU A 135 -2.97 -17.81 -13.21
N TYR A 136 -3.54 -18.25 -14.34
CA TYR A 136 -2.83 -18.92 -15.42
C TYR A 136 -3.50 -18.59 -16.75
N VAL A 137 -2.76 -18.69 -17.86
CA VAL A 137 -3.25 -18.37 -19.19
C VAL A 137 -3.37 -19.62 -20.04
N VAL A 138 -4.56 -19.87 -20.60
CA VAL A 138 -4.83 -20.97 -21.54
C VAL A 138 -5.54 -20.44 -22.77
N SER A 139 -4.96 -20.69 -23.94
CA SER A 139 -5.55 -20.26 -25.23
C SER A 139 -5.83 -18.75 -25.28
N GLY A 140 -5.00 -17.93 -24.63
CA GLY A 140 -5.16 -16.48 -24.58
C GLY A 140 -6.14 -15.96 -23.52
N GLU A 141 -6.82 -16.85 -22.80
CA GLU A 141 -7.73 -16.51 -21.71
C GLU A 141 -7.08 -16.72 -20.35
N THR A 142 -7.20 -15.72 -19.48
CA THR A 142 -6.76 -15.80 -18.09
C THR A 142 -7.82 -16.48 -17.24
N ARG A 143 -7.39 -17.44 -16.44
CA ARG A 143 -8.22 -18.21 -15.50
C ARG A 143 -7.64 -18.17 -14.11
N THR A 144 -8.50 -18.24 -13.10
CA THR A 144 -8.11 -18.35 -11.69
C THR A 144 -7.95 -19.82 -11.31
N GLU A 145 -6.82 -20.16 -10.67
CA GLU A 145 -6.62 -21.47 -10.08
C GLU A 145 -7.14 -21.48 -8.64
N GLU A 146 -6.55 -20.66 -7.77
CA GLU A 146 -6.93 -20.53 -6.37
C GLU A 146 -6.63 -19.13 -5.84
N ARG A 147 -6.92 -18.90 -4.55
CA ARG A 147 -6.55 -17.66 -3.85
C ARG A 147 -5.27 -17.89 -3.09
N ALA A 148 -4.34 -16.98 -3.26
CA ALA A 148 -3.06 -16.99 -2.56
C ALA A 148 -2.83 -15.72 -1.74
N ASN A 149 -1.79 -15.79 -0.92
CA ASN A 149 -1.32 -14.64 -0.16
C ASN A 149 0.18 -14.49 -0.38
N SER A 150 0.67 -13.26 -0.34
CA SER A 150 2.09 -12.96 -0.44
C SER A 150 2.43 -11.72 0.36
N PHE A 151 3.72 -11.42 0.44
CA PHE A 151 4.24 -10.19 1.03
C PHE A 151 4.70 -9.23 -0.05
N ALA A 152 4.71 -7.96 0.28
CA ALA A 152 5.32 -6.93 -0.54
C ALA A 152 6.03 -5.89 0.33
N ILE A 153 6.96 -5.17 -0.28
CA ILE A 153 7.63 -4.02 0.32
C ILE A 153 7.02 -2.76 -0.29
N PRO A 154 6.21 -2.01 0.46
CA PRO A 154 5.68 -0.73 -0.01
C PRO A 154 6.76 0.35 0.03
N MET A 155 6.82 1.14 -1.02
CA MET A 155 7.67 2.32 -1.15
C MET A 155 6.80 3.48 -1.64
N ILE A 156 6.39 4.35 -0.72
CA ILE A 156 5.47 5.45 -1.01
C ILE A 156 6.21 6.77 -0.86
N VAL A 157 5.97 7.65 -1.79
CA VAL A 157 6.35 9.07 -1.71
C VAL A 157 5.10 9.93 -1.81
N GLY A 158 5.05 11.00 -1.06
CA GLY A 158 3.90 11.88 -1.06
C GLY A 158 4.22 13.28 -0.55
N ILE A 159 3.24 14.13 -0.70
CA ILE A 159 3.22 15.47 -0.13
C ILE A 159 1.91 15.64 0.64
N LYS A 160 1.99 16.20 1.85
CA LYS A 160 0.82 16.42 2.69
C LYS A 160 0.76 17.84 3.24
N SER A 161 -0.46 18.31 3.48
CA SER A 161 -0.74 19.60 4.09
C SER A 161 -1.96 19.51 5.01
N ASN A 162 -1.95 20.25 6.10
CA ASN A 162 -3.15 20.46 6.89
C ASN A 162 -4.07 21.46 6.18
N ILE A 163 -5.31 21.02 5.92
CA ILE A 163 -6.37 21.89 5.36
C ILE A 163 -7.03 22.69 6.48
N THR A 164 -7.25 22.02 7.61
CA THR A 164 -7.72 22.58 8.86
C THR A 164 -6.82 22.07 10.00
N PRO A 165 -6.97 22.59 11.24
CA PRO A 165 -6.22 22.05 12.38
C PRO A 165 -6.41 20.55 12.65
N SER A 166 -7.49 19.96 12.11
CA SER A 166 -7.82 18.55 12.33
C SER A 166 -7.87 17.71 11.06
N LEU A 167 -7.76 18.33 9.86
CA LEU A 167 -7.83 17.60 8.58
C LEU A 167 -6.54 17.78 7.79
N ILE A 168 -5.96 16.66 7.38
CA ILE A 168 -4.77 16.59 6.56
C ILE A 168 -5.13 15.94 5.23
N LEU A 169 -4.77 16.62 4.14
CA LEU A 169 -4.83 16.09 2.79
C LEU A 169 -3.43 15.73 2.33
N ALA A 170 -3.26 14.56 1.71
CA ALA A 170 -2.03 14.21 1.04
C ALA A 170 -2.29 13.65 -0.36
N LEU A 171 -1.34 13.90 -1.25
CA LEU A 171 -1.18 13.22 -2.52
C LEU A 171 -0.04 12.22 -2.38
N GLU A 172 -0.26 10.97 -2.77
CA GLU A 172 0.77 9.93 -2.68
C GLU A 172 0.80 9.03 -3.91
N VAL A 173 2.00 8.58 -4.21
CA VAL A 173 2.27 7.50 -5.18
C VAL A 173 3.14 6.47 -4.47
N GLY A 174 2.70 5.22 -4.51
CA GLY A 174 3.40 4.15 -3.85
C GLY A 174 3.48 2.91 -4.70
N THR A 175 4.68 2.45 -4.96
CA THR A 175 4.95 1.17 -5.58
C THR A 175 5.09 0.09 -4.51
N ARG A 176 4.72 -1.15 -4.86
CA ARG A 176 4.88 -2.35 -4.04
C ARG A 176 5.69 -3.36 -4.82
N TYR A 177 6.85 -3.70 -4.28
CA TYR A 177 7.62 -4.84 -4.76
C TYR A 177 7.04 -6.11 -4.13
N SER A 178 6.33 -6.93 -4.90
CA SER A 178 5.75 -8.17 -4.39
C SER A 178 6.79 -9.28 -4.31
N ILE A 179 6.60 -10.23 -3.39
CA ILE A 179 7.43 -11.43 -3.30
C ILE A 179 6.71 -12.58 -4.04
N THR A 180 6.14 -12.27 -5.19
CA THR A 180 5.52 -13.24 -6.10
C THR A 180 5.62 -12.76 -7.53
N ASP A 181 5.65 -13.71 -8.46
CA ASP A 181 5.74 -13.53 -9.90
C ASP A 181 4.51 -14.14 -10.59
N ASN A 182 3.35 -14.09 -9.94
CA ASN A 182 2.11 -14.67 -10.49
C ASN A 182 0.87 -13.81 -10.23
N LEU A 183 1.02 -12.48 -10.27
CA LEU A 183 -0.14 -11.59 -10.23
C LEU A 183 -0.86 -11.53 -11.58
N ASP A 184 -0.15 -11.78 -12.68
CA ASP A 184 -0.64 -11.71 -14.06
C ASP A 184 -0.85 -13.08 -14.72
N GLY A 185 -0.51 -14.18 -14.02
CA GLY A 185 -0.62 -15.54 -14.54
C GLY A 185 0.59 -16.01 -15.33
N SER A 186 1.71 -15.29 -15.31
CA SER A 186 2.95 -15.64 -16.01
C SER A 186 3.64 -16.86 -15.41
N ASN A 187 3.60 -17.00 -14.08
CA ASN A 187 4.33 -18.03 -13.35
C ASN A 187 3.44 -18.82 -12.38
N PRO A 188 2.49 -19.65 -12.87
CA PRO A 188 1.66 -20.49 -12.01
C PRO A 188 2.50 -21.49 -11.22
N LYS A 189 2.20 -21.65 -9.92
CA LYS A 189 2.98 -22.46 -8.99
C LYS A 189 2.71 -23.96 -9.08
N SER A 190 1.53 -24.33 -9.57
CA SER A 190 1.13 -25.74 -9.69
C SER A 190 1.98 -26.47 -10.73
N GLU A 191 2.54 -27.63 -10.37
CA GLU A 191 3.31 -28.47 -11.29
C GLU A 191 2.56 -28.81 -12.58
N ARG A 192 1.23 -28.96 -12.51
CA ARG A 192 0.36 -29.22 -13.67
C ARG A 192 0.34 -28.06 -14.65
N LEU A 193 0.51 -26.83 -14.17
CA LEU A 193 0.42 -25.61 -14.97
C LEU A 193 1.79 -25.06 -15.37
N LYS A 194 2.89 -25.63 -14.89
CA LYS A 194 4.26 -25.22 -15.29
C LYS A 194 4.48 -25.12 -16.80
N PRO A 195 3.94 -26.00 -17.65
CA PRO A 195 4.09 -25.86 -19.10
C PRO A 195 3.42 -24.59 -19.69
N LEU A 196 2.60 -23.90 -18.92
CA LEU A 196 1.92 -22.64 -19.31
C LEU A 196 2.68 -21.39 -18.86
N GLN A 197 3.84 -21.54 -18.21
CA GLN A 197 4.68 -20.41 -17.81
C GLN A 197 5.16 -19.61 -19.04
N PHE A 198 5.20 -18.30 -18.88
CA PHE A 198 5.71 -17.38 -19.90
C PHE A 198 6.35 -16.15 -19.22
N GLY A 199 6.98 -15.30 -20.03
CA GLY A 199 7.62 -14.08 -19.51
C GLY A 199 8.96 -14.34 -18.84
N ASN A 200 9.34 -13.47 -17.91
CA ASN A 200 10.61 -13.55 -17.19
C ASN A 200 10.38 -14.09 -15.76
N ILE A 201 10.51 -15.38 -15.58
CA ILE A 201 10.31 -16.07 -14.30
C ILE A 201 11.37 -15.74 -13.22
N ASN A 202 12.33 -14.86 -13.49
CA ASN A 202 13.38 -14.47 -12.54
C ASN A 202 13.15 -13.07 -11.93
N ASN A 203 12.06 -12.42 -12.24
CA ASN A 203 11.66 -11.16 -11.62
C ASN A 203 10.34 -11.31 -10.87
N ASN A 204 10.07 -10.38 -9.98
CA ASN A 204 8.81 -10.32 -9.26
C ASN A 204 7.92 -9.21 -9.82
N ASP A 205 6.64 -9.39 -9.66
CA ASP A 205 5.63 -8.42 -10.06
C ASP A 205 5.61 -7.19 -9.17
N TRP A 206 5.22 -6.05 -9.75
CA TRP A 206 5.01 -4.80 -9.06
C TRP A 206 3.60 -4.31 -9.27
N TYR A 207 3.05 -3.65 -8.26
CA TYR A 207 1.82 -2.88 -8.41
C TYR A 207 1.94 -1.51 -7.74
N VAL A 208 1.19 -0.56 -8.23
CA VAL A 208 1.27 0.84 -7.80
C VAL A 208 -0.11 1.30 -7.38
N PHE A 209 -0.18 2.02 -6.25
CA PHE A 209 -1.34 2.81 -5.89
C PHE A 209 -0.96 4.28 -5.93
N SER A 210 -1.79 5.09 -6.59
CA SER A 210 -1.63 6.53 -6.65
C SER A 210 -2.95 7.22 -6.36
N GLY A 211 -2.94 8.25 -5.51
CA GLY A 211 -4.17 8.90 -5.13
C GLY A 211 -4.03 9.90 -3.98
N LEU A 212 -5.15 10.18 -3.36
CA LEU A 212 -5.29 11.13 -2.26
C LEU A 212 -5.61 10.41 -0.95
N THR A 213 -5.04 10.88 0.15
CA THR A 213 -5.48 10.52 1.49
C THR A 213 -6.08 11.75 2.18
N LEU A 214 -7.18 11.53 2.88
CA LEU A 214 -7.77 12.51 3.78
C LEU A 214 -7.80 11.90 5.17
N THR A 215 -7.09 12.53 6.12
CA THR A 215 -7.02 12.06 7.51
C THR A 215 -7.55 13.10 8.48
N TYR A 216 -8.20 12.60 9.53
CA TYR A 216 -8.67 13.38 10.68
C TYR A 216 -7.78 13.07 11.88
N THR A 217 -7.27 14.12 12.52
CA THR A 217 -6.39 14.04 13.69
C THR A 217 -7.17 14.13 14.98
N PHE A 218 -6.84 13.30 15.96
CA PHE A 218 -7.46 13.30 17.28
C PHE A 218 -6.45 12.90 18.36
N GLY A 219 -6.81 13.13 19.63
CA GLY A 219 -5.97 12.87 20.81
C GLY A 219 -5.61 14.14 21.56
N LYS A 220 -5.08 13.97 22.78
CA LYS A 220 -4.59 15.11 23.56
C LYS A 220 -3.27 15.61 22.99
N LYS A 221 -3.12 16.92 22.85
CA LYS A 221 -1.94 17.55 22.28
C LYS A 221 -0.72 17.32 23.17
N PRO A 222 0.33 16.60 22.77
CA PRO A 222 1.60 16.58 23.51
C PRO A 222 2.31 17.91 23.34
N CYS A 223 2.95 18.39 24.39
CA CYS A 223 3.99 19.43 24.23
C CYS A 223 5.24 18.72 23.71
N TYR A 224 5.63 18.97 22.48
CA TYR A 224 6.99 18.66 22.03
C TYR A 224 7.92 19.73 22.61
N CYS A 225 8.40 19.54 23.85
CA CYS A 225 9.48 20.35 24.36
C CYS A 225 10.71 20.02 23.53
N ALA A 226 11.30 21.05 22.88
CA ALA A 226 12.62 20.91 22.27
C ALA A 226 13.62 20.67 23.42
N GLU A 227 14.30 19.53 23.42
CA GLU A 227 15.53 19.30 24.19
C GLU A 227 16.71 20.03 23.55
#